data_e2b3f4750e8f160e603271f075594430
#
_entry.id   e2b3f4750e8f160e603271f075594430
#
_cell.length_a   1.000
_cell.length_b   1.000
_cell.length_c   1.000
_cell.angle_alpha   90.00
_cell.angle_beta   90.00
_cell.angle_gamma   90.00
#
_symmetry.space_group_name_H-M   'P 1'
#
loop_
_entity.id
_entity.type
_entity.pdbx_description
1 polymer ?
#
loop_
_entity_poly.entity_id
_entity_poly.type
_entity_poly.pdbx_seq_one_letter_code
_entity_poly.pdbx_strand_id
1 'polypeptide(L)'
;MAHSAISQVSVAAPLQTESSFRRSTIKATNVTFTDKTWISMLHVNLQASRSRSQQIVCMSVKPASIDKVLVSPLSLEDAKEPPLNIYKPREPYTAKIVSVERIVGPKAPGETCHIVIDHGGNLPYWEGQSYGVIPPGENPKKPGSPHNVRLYSIASTRYGDSFDGKTASLCVRRAVYYDPETGKEDPSKNGVCSNFLCDSKPGDKVQITGPSGKIMLLPEDNPNATHIMIGTGTGVAPFRGYLRRMFMESVPTFKFNGLAWLFLGVANRDSLLYDEEFTSYLHEYPDNFRYDRALSREHKNKKGGKMYVQDKIEEYSDEIFKLLDEGAHIYFCGLKGMMPGIQDTLKRVAEERGESWEQKLSKLKKNKQWHVEVY
;
A
#
# COMPACT_ATOMS: atom_id res chain seq x y z
N MET A 1 -23.40 3.11 -53.78
CA MET A 1 -24.46 4.06 -54.12
C MET A 1 -25.18 4.46 -52.86
N ALA A 2 -25.29 5.78 -52.70
CA ALA A 2 -26.14 6.59 -51.83
C ALA A 2 -25.73 6.68 -50.34
N HIS A 3 -25.09 7.72 -49.98
CA HIS A 3 -25.44 9.11 -49.55
C HIS A 3 -26.08 9.12 -48.16
N SER A 4 -25.37 9.61 -47.13
CA SER A 4 -25.21 11.01 -46.68
C SER A 4 -26.47 11.64 -46.10
N ALA A 5 -26.45 11.98 -44.82
CA ALA A 5 -27.07 13.19 -44.28
C ALA A 5 -26.42 13.60 -42.95
N ILE A 6 -25.81 14.76 -43.00
CA ILE A 6 -25.30 15.54 -41.87
C ILE A 6 -26.48 16.35 -41.33
N SER A 7 -26.64 16.40 -40.00
CA SER A 7 -27.50 17.37 -39.33
C SER A 7 -26.67 18.12 -38.29
N GLN A 8 -26.43 19.39 -38.57
CA GLN A 8 -25.91 20.39 -37.63
C GLN A 8 -27.05 20.88 -36.73
N VAL A 9 -26.78 20.94 -35.44
CA VAL A 9 -27.61 21.72 -34.51
C VAL A 9 -26.72 22.74 -33.82
N SER A 10 -27.04 24.00 -34.09
CA SER A 10 -26.51 25.21 -33.49
C SER A 10 -27.08 25.37 -32.08
N VAL A 11 -26.24 25.69 -31.09
CA VAL A 11 -26.68 26.09 -29.76
C VAL A 11 -26.07 27.44 -29.42
N ALA A 12 -26.98 28.37 -29.10
CA ALA A 12 -26.71 29.74 -28.71
C ALA A 12 -26.08 29.84 -27.30
N ALA A 13 -25.23 30.85 -27.11
CA ALA A 13 -24.67 31.27 -25.84
C ALA A 13 -25.66 32.10 -25.01
N PRO A 14 -25.59 32.10 -23.67
CA PRO A 14 -26.14 33.16 -22.84
C PRO A 14 -25.06 34.01 -22.16
N LEU A 15 -25.28 35.27 -22.28
CA LEU A 15 -25.02 36.50 -21.51
C LEU A 15 -24.12 36.43 -20.26
N GLN A 16 -23.16 37.33 -20.28
CA GLN A 16 -22.31 37.81 -19.19
C GLN A 16 -23.14 38.60 -18.16
N THR A 17 -22.80 38.38 -16.87
CA THR A 17 -23.02 39.37 -15.82
C THR A 17 -21.69 39.70 -15.16
N GLU A 18 -21.26 40.94 -15.31
CA GLU A 18 -20.12 41.53 -14.62
C GLU A 18 -20.41 41.72 -13.14
N SER A 19 -19.48 41.32 -12.27
CA SER A 19 -19.39 41.86 -10.92
C SER A 19 -17.96 42.33 -10.64
N SER A 20 -17.86 43.61 -10.35
CA SER A 20 -16.67 44.39 -10.09
C SER A 20 -15.94 43.94 -8.80
N PHE A 21 -14.71 43.49 -8.90
CA PHE A 21 -13.77 43.34 -7.78
C PHE A 21 -12.85 44.57 -7.69
N ARG A 22 -12.96 45.34 -6.59
CA ARG A 22 -11.98 46.37 -6.25
C ARG A 22 -10.68 45.73 -5.74
N ARG A 23 -9.59 46.02 -6.42
CA ARG A 23 -8.23 45.72 -5.95
C ARG A 23 -7.83 46.67 -4.85
N SER A 24 -7.48 46.16 -3.67
CA SER A 24 -6.71 46.89 -2.65
C SER A 24 -5.22 46.53 -2.81
N THR A 25 -4.43 47.57 -3.06
CA THR A 25 -2.99 47.51 -3.23
C THR A 25 -2.32 47.52 -1.85
N ILE A 26 -1.58 46.48 -1.50
CA ILE A 26 -0.70 46.46 -0.31
C ILE A 26 0.71 46.83 -0.75
N LYS A 27 1.24 47.94 -0.21
CA LYS A 27 2.64 48.35 -0.39
C LYS A 27 3.52 47.51 0.51
N ALA A 28 4.52 46.84 -0.10
CA ALA A 28 5.57 46.15 0.62
C ALA A 28 6.66 47.16 1.01
N THR A 29 7.00 47.22 2.28
CA THR A 29 8.20 47.88 2.80
C THR A 29 9.24 46.83 3.15
N ASN A 30 10.45 47.02 2.60
CA ASN A 30 11.61 46.20 2.87
C ASN A 30 12.06 46.31 4.32
N VAL A 31 12.25 45.15 4.99
CA VAL A 31 12.91 45.06 6.29
C VAL A 31 14.06 44.08 6.19
N THR A 32 15.26 44.54 6.49
CA THR A 32 16.48 43.76 6.57
C THR A 32 16.54 42.96 7.87
N PHE A 33 16.94 41.70 7.79
CA PHE A 33 17.11 40.79 8.93
C PHE A 33 18.45 41.01 9.66
N THR A 34 18.37 41.08 10.99
CA THR A 34 19.50 40.74 11.89
C THR A 34 18.95 39.93 13.07
N ASP A 35 19.78 38.99 13.48
CA ASP A 35 19.58 37.89 14.44
C ASP A 35 18.83 38.17 15.76
N LYS A 36 18.20 37.11 16.23
CA LYS A 36 17.84 36.68 17.61
C LYS A 36 16.48 37.05 18.19
N THR A 37 15.81 35.93 18.64
CA THR A 37 14.74 35.84 19.64
C THR A 37 13.30 36.22 19.20
N TRP A 38 12.45 35.19 19.13
CA TRP A 38 11.00 35.37 18.96
C TRP A 38 10.21 35.01 20.21
N ILE A 39 9.74 36.03 20.90
CA ILE A 39 8.47 36.01 21.64
C ILE A 39 7.87 37.41 21.42
N SER A 40 6.74 37.51 20.73
CA SER A 40 5.78 38.59 21.00
C SER A 40 4.44 38.38 20.29
N MET A 41 3.41 38.54 21.08
CA MET A 41 1.99 38.58 20.76
C MET A 41 1.67 39.70 19.74
N LEU A 42 0.82 39.37 18.76
CA LEU A 42 0.07 40.36 18.00
C LEU A 42 -1.38 40.34 18.47
N HIS A 43 -1.77 41.35 19.22
CA HIS A 43 -3.19 41.70 19.47
C HIS A 43 -3.69 42.53 18.30
N VAL A 44 -4.68 42.01 17.57
CA VAL A 44 -5.48 42.82 16.64
C VAL A 44 -6.91 42.89 17.16
N ASN A 45 -7.31 44.08 17.62
CA ASN A 45 -8.68 44.40 17.94
C ASN A 45 -9.46 44.64 16.64
N LEU A 46 -10.44 43.81 16.35
CA LEU A 46 -11.47 44.05 15.35
C LEU A 46 -12.84 43.99 16.02
N GLN A 47 -13.48 45.14 16.10
CA GLN A 47 -14.88 45.24 16.53
C GLN A 47 -15.80 44.55 15.51
N ALA A 48 -16.72 43.76 16.03
CA ALA A 48 -17.59 42.88 15.30
C ALA A 48 -18.85 43.58 14.78
N SER A 49 -19.23 43.22 13.58
CA SER A 49 -20.63 43.17 13.17
C SER A 49 -21.04 41.70 12.98
N ARG A 50 -22.16 41.32 13.62
CA ARG A 50 -22.67 39.95 13.67
C ARG A 50 -23.17 39.49 12.30
N SER A 51 -22.51 38.50 11.69
CA SER A 51 -23.16 37.56 10.79
C SER A 51 -22.60 36.16 11.10
N ARG A 52 -23.47 35.14 11.20
CA ARG A 52 -23.12 33.76 11.44
C ARG A 52 -22.26 33.24 10.28
N SER A 53 -20.97 33.17 10.46
CA SER A 53 -20.07 32.40 9.59
C SER A 53 -19.55 31.22 10.38
N GLN A 54 -19.70 30.01 9.82
CA GLN A 54 -19.11 28.79 10.33
C GLN A 54 -17.58 28.96 10.39
N GLN A 55 -17.01 28.86 11.58
CA GLN A 55 -15.59 28.82 11.77
C GLN A 55 -15.08 27.47 11.24
N ILE A 56 -14.38 27.50 10.12
CA ILE A 56 -13.50 26.39 9.72
C ILE A 56 -12.29 26.48 10.63
N VAL A 57 -12.26 25.64 11.66
CA VAL A 57 -11.07 25.44 12.47
C VAL A 57 -10.09 24.59 11.63
N CYS A 58 -9.14 25.24 10.97
CA CYS A 58 -7.95 24.56 10.48
C CYS A 58 -7.14 24.09 11.69
N MET A 59 -7.40 22.89 12.17
CA MET A 59 -6.45 22.20 13.04
C MET A 59 -5.22 21.87 12.18
N SER A 60 -4.12 22.55 12.41
CA SER A 60 -2.82 22.10 11.94
C SER A 60 -2.49 20.84 12.73
N VAL A 61 -2.77 19.68 12.16
CA VAL A 61 -2.27 18.41 12.68
C VAL A 61 -0.75 18.47 12.49
N LYS A 62 -0.02 18.60 13.58
CA LYS A 62 1.43 18.33 13.56
C LYS A 62 1.56 16.88 13.09
N PRO A 63 2.46 16.58 12.13
CA PRO A 63 2.75 15.19 11.81
C PRO A 63 3.15 14.50 13.12
N ALA A 64 2.48 13.39 13.44
CA ALA A 64 2.82 12.60 14.61
C ALA A 64 4.26 12.12 14.42
N SER A 65 5.11 12.38 15.41
CA SER A 65 6.46 11.80 15.44
C SER A 65 6.29 10.27 15.50
N ILE A 66 7.06 9.55 14.69
CA ILE A 66 7.09 8.09 14.78
C ILE A 66 7.96 7.73 15.97
N ASP A 67 7.35 7.46 17.11
CA ASP A 67 8.07 6.91 18.24
C ASP A 67 8.43 5.45 17.96
N LYS A 68 9.72 5.14 17.95
CA LYS A 68 10.19 3.76 17.83
C LYS A 68 9.74 2.97 19.07
N VAL A 69 9.02 1.89 18.84
CA VAL A 69 8.53 1.03 19.91
C VAL A 69 9.58 -0.01 20.25
N LEU A 70 9.94 -0.09 21.54
CA LEU A 70 10.76 -1.18 22.04
C LEU A 70 9.89 -2.44 22.13
N VAL A 71 10.21 -3.43 21.30
CA VAL A 71 9.39 -4.62 21.16
C VAL A 71 9.72 -5.66 22.24
N SER A 72 8.70 -6.22 22.85
CA SER A 72 8.77 -7.31 23.82
C SER A 72 7.56 -8.24 23.59
N PRO A 73 7.75 -9.57 23.63
CA PRO A 73 8.95 -10.30 24.04
C PRO A 73 9.96 -10.46 22.89
N LEU A 74 11.23 -10.21 23.17
CA LEU A 74 12.33 -10.39 22.19
C LEU A 74 12.55 -11.87 21.81
N SER A 75 11.90 -12.81 22.49
CA SER A 75 11.98 -14.25 22.15
C SER A 75 11.58 -14.58 20.70
N LEU A 76 10.82 -13.71 20.02
CA LEU A 76 10.53 -13.86 18.60
C LEU A 76 11.77 -13.64 17.70
N GLU A 77 12.82 -13.02 18.23
CA GLU A 77 14.11 -12.84 17.55
C GLU A 77 15.03 -14.07 17.67
N ASP A 78 14.75 -14.98 18.62
CA ASP A 78 15.56 -16.20 18.81
C ASP A 78 15.33 -17.24 17.72
N ALA A 79 14.22 -17.14 16.99
CA ALA A 79 13.90 -18.03 15.90
C ALA A 79 14.89 -17.86 14.73
N LYS A 80 15.64 -18.90 14.39
CA LYS A 80 16.65 -18.89 13.32
C LYS A 80 16.08 -19.20 11.93
N GLU A 81 14.89 -19.75 11.88
CA GLU A 81 14.19 -20.11 10.64
C GLU A 81 12.74 -19.64 10.70
N PRO A 82 12.16 -19.21 9.55
CA PRO A 82 10.77 -18.83 9.51
C PRO A 82 9.87 -20.02 9.83
N PRO A 83 8.85 -19.83 10.68
CA PRO A 83 7.87 -20.88 10.94
C PRO A 83 7.09 -21.20 9.65
N LEU A 84 6.77 -22.50 9.44
CA LEU A 84 6.07 -22.93 8.22
C LEU A 84 5.00 -23.96 8.53
N ASN A 85 3.78 -23.71 8.02
CA ASN A 85 2.67 -24.66 8.02
C ASN A 85 2.40 -25.30 9.40
N ILE A 86 2.48 -24.48 10.46
CA ILE A 86 2.17 -24.89 11.84
C ILE A 86 0.75 -25.45 11.90
N TYR A 87 -0.19 -24.76 11.26
CA TYR A 87 -1.58 -25.20 11.14
C TYR A 87 -1.93 -25.47 9.67
N LYS A 88 -2.68 -26.56 9.46
CA LYS A 88 -3.05 -27.09 8.13
C LYS A 88 -4.55 -26.98 7.90
N PRO A 89 -5.04 -27.05 6.65
CA PRO A 89 -6.48 -26.95 6.35
C PRO A 89 -7.38 -27.98 7.07
N ARG A 90 -6.81 -29.14 7.45
CA ARG A 90 -7.54 -30.18 8.19
C ARG A 90 -7.66 -29.87 9.69
N GLU A 91 -6.75 -29.05 10.19
CA GLU A 91 -6.66 -28.66 11.59
C GLU A 91 -6.24 -27.18 11.66
N PRO A 92 -7.13 -26.26 11.29
CA PRO A 92 -6.82 -24.83 11.32
C PRO A 92 -6.83 -24.29 12.75
N TYR A 93 -6.07 -23.22 12.97
CA TYR A 93 -6.14 -22.47 14.23
C TYR A 93 -7.36 -21.56 14.22
N THR A 94 -8.10 -21.53 15.34
CA THR A 94 -9.22 -20.60 15.53
C THR A 94 -8.71 -19.33 16.21
N ALA A 95 -8.53 -18.29 15.44
CA ALA A 95 -8.18 -16.94 15.89
C ALA A 95 -9.45 -16.07 16.06
N LYS A 96 -9.26 -14.84 16.56
CA LYS A 96 -10.35 -13.86 16.73
C LYS A 96 -10.05 -12.59 15.96
N ILE A 97 -11.08 -12.00 15.38
CA ILE A 97 -11.00 -10.66 14.79
C ILE A 97 -10.93 -9.63 15.94
N VAL A 98 -9.94 -8.74 15.88
CA VAL A 98 -9.79 -7.60 16.78
C VAL A 98 -10.48 -6.37 16.23
N SER A 99 -10.20 -6.07 14.96
CA SER A 99 -10.78 -4.93 14.26
C SER A 99 -10.87 -5.17 12.75
N VAL A 100 -11.81 -4.49 12.14
CA VAL A 100 -11.95 -4.37 10.68
C VAL A 100 -12.13 -2.90 10.38
N GLU A 101 -11.18 -2.30 9.69
CA GLU A 101 -11.18 -0.87 9.37
C GLU A 101 -11.08 -0.68 7.87
N ARG A 102 -11.99 0.09 7.29
CA ARG A 102 -11.89 0.53 5.90
C ARG A 102 -10.77 1.57 5.77
N ILE A 103 -9.78 1.30 4.93
CA ILE A 103 -8.58 2.14 4.76
C ILE A 103 -8.50 2.84 3.39
N VAL A 104 -9.61 2.92 2.67
CA VAL A 104 -9.71 3.63 1.39
C VAL A 104 -10.78 4.70 1.46
N GLY A 105 -10.55 5.80 0.74
CA GLY A 105 -11.49 6.93 0.68
C GLY A 105 -12.74 6.63 -0.16
N PRO A 106 -13.71 7.56 -0.16
CA PRO A 106 -15.03 7.36 -0.77
C PRO A 106 -14.99 7.22 -2.30
N LYS A 107 -13.98 7.79 -2.97
CA LYS A 107 -13.81 7.71 -4.44
C LYS A 107 -12.99 6.51 -4.90
N ALA A 108 -12.56 5.64 -3.98
CA ALA A 108 -11.88 4.41 -4.35
C ALA A 108 -12.84 3.45 -5.09
N PRO A 109 -12.40 2.78 -6.16
CA PRO A 109 -13.22 1.79 -6.84
C PRO A 109 -13.27 0.49 -6.03
N GLY A 110 -14.14 0.43 -5.04
CA GLY A 110 -14.31 -0.71 -4.14
C GLY A 110 -13.84 -0.41 -2.73
N GLU A 111 -13.94 -1.44 -1.88
CA GLU A 111 -13.58 -1.38 -0.47
C GLU A 111 -12.32 -2.20 -0.21
N THR A 112 -11.44 -1.65 0.63
CA THR A 112 -10.28 -2.36 1.16
C THR A 112 -10.22 -2.12 2.65
N CYS A 113 -10.09 -3.21 3.41
CA CYS A 113 -10.06 -3.19 4.87
C CYS A 113 -8.70 -3.63 5.39
N HIS A 114 -8.26 -2.98 6.46
CA HIS A 114 -7.23 -3.47 7.37
C HIS A 114 -7.90 -4.30 8.46
N ILE A 115 -7.46 -5.54 8.62
CA ILE A 115 -8.10 -6.51 9.52
C ILE A 115 -7.06 -7.00 10.49
N VAL A 116 -7.26 -6.74 11.78
CA VAL A 116 -6.38 -7.21 12.85
C VAL A 116 -6.95 -8.49 13.45
N ILE A 117 -6.10 -9.49 13.57
CA ILE A 117 -6.45 -10.84 14.03
C ILE A 117 -5.61 -11.15 15.26
N ASP A 118 -6.25 -11.52 16.38
CA ASP A 118 -5.59 -12.04 17.58
C ASP A 118 -5.41 -13.55 17.46
N HIS A 119 -4.16 -13.99 17.44
CA HIS A 119 -3.76 -15.40 17.47
C HIS A 119 -3.13 -15.81 18.82
N GLY A 120 -3.10 -14.91 19.81
CA GLY A 120 -2.63 -15.18 21.15
C GLY A 120 -1.17 -15.62 21.27
N GLY A 121 -0.35 -15.34 20.24
CA GLY A 121 1.06 -15.81 20.18
C GLY A 121 1.22 -17.25 19.63
N ASN A 122 0.12 -17.96 19.32
CA ASN A 122 0.18 -19.36 18.90
C ASN A 122 0.45 -19.56 17.40
N LEU A 123 0.51 -18.48 16.63
CA LEU A 123 0.73 -18.52 15.19
C LEU A 123 1.82 -17.52 14.78
N PRO A 124 3.08 -17.73 15.22
CA PRO A 124 4.18 -16.86 14.86
C PRO A 124 4.45 -16.91 13.35
N TYR A 125 4.95 -15.80 12.82
CA TYR A 125 5.30 -15.62 11.40
C TYR A 125 6.46 -14.64 11.26
N TRP A 126 7.04 -14.62 10.06
CA TRP A 126 8.01 -13.60 9.66
C TRP A 126 7.44 -12.70 8.57
N GLU A 127 7.99 -11.51 8.46
CA GLU A 127 7.65 -10.53 7.44
C GLU A 127 7.80 -11.12 6.03
N GLY A 128 6.77 -10.93 5.19
CA GLY A 128 6.69 -11.53 3.85
C GLY A 128 6.02 -12.90 3.78
N GLN A 129 5.58 -13.46 4.91
CA GLN A 129 4.75 -14.67 4.91
C GLN A 129 3.26 -14.36 4.74
N SER A 130 2.50 -15.40 4.47
CA SER A 130 1.04 -15.34 4.24
C SER A 130 0.30 -16.24 5.21
N TYR A 131 -0.89 -15.84 5.62
CA TYR A 131 -1.89 -16.70 6.26
C TYR A 131 -2.90 -17.21 5.25
N GLY A 132 -3.32 -18.46 5.43
CA GLY A 132 -4.48 -19.01 4.77
C GLY A 132 -5.71 -18.82 5.63
N VAL A 133 -6.79 -18.30 5.05
CA VAL A 133 -8.09 -18.12 5.72
C VAL A 133 -9.09 -19.09 5.11
N ILE A 134 -9.86 -19.80 5.97
CA ILE A 134 -10.98 -20.64 5.57
C ILE A 134 -12.27 -19.91 5.99
N PRO A 135 -13.07 -19.38 5.06
CA PRO A 135 -14.33 -18.76 5.40
C PRO A 135 -15.34 -19.81 5.90
N PRO A 136 -16.31 -19.42 6.74
CA PRO A 136 -17.34 -20.32 7.24
C PRO A 136 -18.25 -20.84 6.12
N GLY A 137 -18.87 -21.99 6.38
CA GLY A 137 -19.80 -22.66 5.46
C GLY A 137 -19.15 -23.76 4.61
N GLU A 138 -19.94 -24.35 3.76
CA GLU A 138 -19.54 -25.45 2.90
C GLU A 138 -19.21 -24.97 1.48
N ASN A 139 -18.27 -25.67 0.86
CA ASN A 139 -17.92 -25.44 -0.53
C ASN A 139 -19.07 -25.93 -1.45
N PRO A 140 -19.72 -25.03 -2.20
CA PRO A 140 -20.87 -25.39 -3.04
C PRO A 140 -20.52 -26.42 -4.13
N LYS A 141 -19.22 -26.53 -4.49
CA LYS A 141 -18.73 -27.51 -5.46
C LYS A 141 -18.32 -28.84 -4.82
N LYS A 142 -18.30 -28.95 -3.49
CA LYS A 142 -17.92 -30.14 -2.73
C LYS A 142 -18.75 -30.22 -1.44
N PRO A 143 -20.01 -30.64 -1.49
CA PRO A 143 -20.87 -30.77 -0.32
C PRO A 143 -20.20 -31.60 0.80
N GLY A 144 -20.38 -31.18 2.05
CA GLY A 144 -19.71 -31.78 3.20
C GLY A 144 -18.24 -31.38 3.41
N SER A 145 -17.71 -30.52 2.57
CA SER A 145 -16.33 -30.01 2.70
C SER A 145 -16.34 -28.51 2.98
N PRO A 146 -15.38 -28.00 3.80
CA PRO A 146 -15.26 -26.56 4.02
C PRO A 146 -14.85 -25.85 2.73
N HIS A 147 -15.02 -24.53 2.70
CA HIS A 147 -14.51 -23.70 1.62
C HIS A 147 -12.98 -23.87 1.45
N ASN A 148 -12.51 -23.63 0.23
CA ASN A 148 -11.08 -23.63 -0.04
C ASN A 148 -10.37 -22.49 0.70
N VAL A 149 -9.16 -22.77 1.18
CA VAL A 149 -8.25 -21.77 1.77
C VAL A 149 -7.98 -20.64 0.77
N ARG A 150 -7.95 -19.41 1.25
CA ARG A 150 -7.46 -18.23 0.52
C ARG A 150 -6.25 -17.65 1.24
N LEU A 151 -5.16 -17.47 0.51
CA LEU A 151 -3.93 -16.90 1.04
C LEU A 151 -4.01 -15.37 1.03
N TYR A 152 -3.52 -14.78 2.10
CA TYR A 152 -3.36 -13.34 2.26
C TYR A 152 -1.97 -13.05 2.82
N SER A 153 -1.20 -12.21 2.14
CA SER A 153 0.06 -11.72 2.65
C SER A 153 -0.18 -10.91 3.93
N ILE A 154 0.63 -11.17 4.94
CA ILE A 154 0.51 -10.52 6.24
C ILE A 154 1.03 -9.08 6.11
N ALA A 155 0.29 -8.12 6.69
CA ALA A 155 0.54 -6.69 6.57
C ALA A 155 1.19 -6.08 7.82
N SER A 156 1.56 -6.90 8.79
CA SER A 156 2.23 -6.51 10.03
C SER A 156 3.57 -7.20 10.18
N THR A 157 4.39 -6.75 11.14
CA THR A 157 5.59 -7.45 11.54
C THR A 157 5.24 -8.65 12.42
N ARG A 158 6.21 -9.50 12.71
CA ARG A 158 6.09 -10.65 13.64
C ARG A 158 5.56 -10.27 15.02
N TYR A 159 5.67 -9.00 15.40
CA TYR A 159 5.12 -8.46 16.63
C TYR A 159 3.68 -7.98 16.51
N GLY A 160 3.10 -7.97 15.31
CA GLY A 160 1.75 -7.47 15.06
C GLY A 160 1.63 -5.95 15.17
N ASP A 161 0.42 -5.43 15.00
CA ASP A 161 0.16 -4.00 15.15
C ASP A 161 0.14 -3.55 16.62
N SER A 162 -0.07 -4.48 17.56
CA SER A 162 -0.01 -4.23 19.01
C SER A 162 1.41 -4.31 19.59
N PHE A 163 2.40 -4.72 18.80
CA PHE A 163 3.79 -4.95 19.23
C PHE A 163 3.97 -5.91 20.40
N ASP A 164 3.04 -6.83 20.60
CA ASP A 164 3.07 -7.83 21.68
C ASP A 164 3.27 -9.27 21.20
N GLY A 165 3.41 -9.47 19.89
CA GLY A 165 3.58 -10.77 19.26
C GLY A 165 2.31 -11.64 19.24
N LYS A 166 1.15 -11.07 19.54
CA LYS A 166 -0.12 -11.82 19.65
C LYS A 166 -1.08 -11.59 18.50
N THR A 167 -0.82 -10.57 17.68
CA THR A 167 -1.69 -10.20 16.55
C THR A 167 -0.98 -10.28 15.20
N ALA A 168 -1.76 -10.40 14.16
CA ALA A 168 -1.34 -10.21 12.77
C ALA A 168 -2.39 -9.38 12.04
N SER A 169 -2.00 -8.65 11.00
CA SER A 169 -2.94 -7.91 10.19
C SER A 169 -2.94 -8.33 8.73
N LEU A 170 -4.11 -8.24 8.11
CA LEU A 170 -4.34 -8.50 6.70
C LEU A 170 -4.86 -7.24 6.01
N CYS A 171 -4.43 -7.01 4.77
CA CYS A 171 -4.97 -5.99 3.89
C CYS A 171 -5.86 -6.65 2.85
N VAL A 172 -7.18 -6.52 2.99
CA VAL A 172 -8.16 -7.30 2.22
C VAL A 172 -9.04 -6.39 1.38
N ARG A 173 -9.00 -6.57 0.07
CA ARG A 173 -9.96 -5.95 -0.83
C ARG A 173 -11.21 -6.82 -0.93
N ARG A 174 -12.38 -6.23 -0.68
CA ARG A 174 -13.68 -6.86 -0.91
C ARG A 174 -13.84 -7.18 -2.40
N ALA A 175 -14.00 -8.44 -2.73
CA ALA A 175 -14.23 -8.88 -4.10
C ALA A 175 -15.73 -8.86 -4.40
N VAL A 176 -16.16 -7.90 -5.19
CA VAL A 176 -17.52 -7.72 -5.68
C VAL A 176 -17.54 -8.00 -7.18
N TYR A 177 -18.51 -8.81 -7.63
CA TYR A 177 -18.71 -9.10 -9.04
C TYR A 177 -19.82 -8.23 -9.60
N TYR A 178 -19.50 -7.53 -10.68
CA TYR A 178 -20.47 -6.80 -11.48
C TYR A 178 -20.65 -7.50 -12.82
N ASP A 179 -21.88 -7.73 -13.19
CA ASP A 179 -22.22 -8.30 -14.49
C ASP A 179 -21.76 -7.36 -15.61
N PRO A 180 -20.96 -7.84 -16.58
CA PRO A 180 -20.38 -6.99 -17.63
C PRO A 180 -21.41 -6.36 -18.57
N GLU A 181 -22.58 -6.99 -18.76
CA GLU A 181 -23.59 -6.53 -19.68
C GLU A 181 -24.53 -5.51 -19.03
N THR A 182 -24.91 -5.75 -17.77
CA THR A 182 -25.87 -4.92 -17.05
C THR A 182 -25.22 -3.89 -16.14
N GLY A 183 -23.95 -4.06 -15.79
CA GLY A 183 -23.23 -3.25 -14.81
C GLY A 183 -23.75 -3.40 -13.37
N LYS A 184 -24.67 -4.35 -13.12
CA LYS A 184 -25.25 -4.60 -11.80
C LYS A 184 -24.42 -5.63 -11.01
N GLU A 185 -24.41 -5.45 -9.70
CA GLU A 185 -23.80 -6.43 -8.79
C GLU A 185 -24.58 -7.76 -8.83
N ASP A 186 -23.84 -8.88 -8.90
CA ASP A 186 -24.37 -10.23 -8.68
C ASP A 186 -23.76 -10.81 -7.41
N PRO A 187 -24.44 -10.71 -6.27
CA PRO A 187 -23.92 -11.17 -4.98
C PRO A 187 -23.57 -12.65 -4.94
N SER A 188 -24.19 -13.48 -5.78
CA SER A 188 -23.92 -14.92 -5.85
C SER A 188 -22.51 -15.25 -6.37
N LYS A 189 -21.87 -14.30 -7.05
CA LYS A 189 -20.51 -14.40 -7.61
C LYS A 189 -19.46 -13.63 -6.81
N ASN A 190 -19.86 -12.96 -5.74
CA ASN A 190 -18.93 -12.24 -4.87
C ASN A 190 -17.88 -13.18 -4.24
N GLY A 191 -16.72 -12.64 -3.92
CA GLY A 191 -15.66 -13.41 -3.27
C GLY A 191 -16.04 -13.81 -1.85
N VAL A 192 -16.26 -15.09 -1.58
CA VAL A 192 -16.73 -15.59 -0.28
C VAL A 192 -15.80 -15.16 0.87
N CYS A 193 -14.49 -15.43 0.76
CA CYS A 193 -13.55 -15.18 1.85
C CYS A 193 -13.32 -13.68 2.12
N SER A 194 -13.17 -12.87 1.07
CA SER A 194 -12.94 -11.44 1.23
C SER A 194 -14.16 -10.71 1.79
N ASN A 195 -15.37 -11.10 1.40
CA ASN A 195 -16.61 -10.56 1.96
C ASN A 195 -16.78 -10.98 3.42
N PHE A 196 -16.56 -12.26 3.75
CA PHE A 196 -16.55 -12.72 5.14
C PHE A 196 -15.62 -11.87 6.01
N LEU A 197 -14.37 -11.68 5.58
CA LEU A 197 -13.39 -10.91 6.34
C LEU A 197 -13.78 -9.44 6.49
N CYS A 198 -14.27 -8.80 5.42
CA CYS A 198 -14.67 -7.39 5.47
C CYS A 198 -15.99 -7.16 6.24
N ASP A 199 -16.83 -8.18 6.39
CA ASP A 199 -18.09 -8.12 7.16
C ASP A 199 -17.92 -8.53 8.62
N SER A 200 -16.76 -9.13 8.98
CA SER A 200 -16.47 -9.59 10.34
C SER A 200 -16.44 -8.43 11.34
N LYS A 201 -16.73 -8.77 12.60
CA LYS A 201 -16.77 -7.83 13.72
C LYS A 201 -15.78 -8.25 14.81
N PRO A 202 -15.37 -7.32 15.68
CA PRO A 202 -14.56 -7.66 16.83
C PRO A 202 -15.16 -8.83 17.64
N GLY A 203 -14.33 -9.85 17.91
CA GLY A 203 -14.72 -11.06 18.60
C GLY A 203 -15.13 -12.23 17.69
N ASP A 204 -15.40 -12.00 16.40
CA ASP A 204 -15.72 -13.07 15.45
C ASP A 204 -14.55 -14.04 15.31
N LYS A 205 -14.89 -15.33 15.14
CA LYS A 205 -13.90 -16.39 14.95
C LYS A 205 -13.49 -16.49 13.50
N VAL A 206 -12.19 -16.66 13.26
CA VAL A 206 -11.63 -16.89 11.94
C VAL A 206 -10.71 -18.12 11.94
N GLN A 207 -10.88 -18.99 10.95
CA GLN A 207 -10.05 -20.18 10.78
C GLN A 207 -8.82 -19.85 9.95
N ILE A 208 -7.64 -20.04 10.53
CA ILE A 208 -6.36 -19.67 9.93
C ILE A 208 -5.45 -20.88 9.79
N THR A 209 -4.74 -20.94 8.68
CA THR A 209 -3.70 -21.92 8.37
C THR A 209 -2.38 -21.20 8.07
N GLY A 210 -1.28 -21.90 8.15
CA GLY A 210 0.04 -21.37 7.86
C GLY A 210 0.90 -21.24 9.11
N PRO A 211 1.79 -20.24 9.17
CA PRO A 211 2.14 -19.33 8.07
C PRO A 211 2.77 -20.07 6.88
N SER A 212 2.75 -19.46 5.72
CA SER A 212 3.31 -20.02 4.50
C SER A 212 4.10 -18.97 3.71
N GLY A 213 4.96 -19.44 2.79
CA GLY A 213 5.80 -18.58 1.95
C GLY A 213 7.24 -18.47 2.45
N LYS A 214 8.17 -18.50 1.49
CA LYS A 214 9.61 -18.29 1.71
C LYS A 214 10.20 -17.30 0.68
N ILE A 215 9.46 -17.00 -0.37
CA ILE A 215 9.97 -16.19 -1.49
C ILE A 215 10.07 -14.71 -1.12
N MET A 216 9.11 -14.26 -0.33
CA MET A 216 8.98 -12.84 0.07
C MET A 216 9.55 -12.56 1.48
N LEU A 217 10.40 -13.43 2.02
CA LEU A 217 11.02 -13.15 3.32
C LEU A 217 11.95 -11.94 3.22
N LEU A 218 11.93 -11.09 4.24
CA LEU A 218 12.88 -9.99 4.37
C LEU A 218 14.23 -10.56 4.79
N PRO A 219 15.31 -10.40 3.98
CA PRO A 219 16.65 -10.80 4.40
C PRO A 219 17.19 -9.78 5.41
N GLU A 220 17.40 -10.25 6.65
CA GLU A 220 17.89 -9.42 7.77
C GLU A 220 19.41 -9.53 7.97
N ASP A 221 20.07 -10.40 7.24
CA ASP A 221 21.52 -10.66 7.29
C ASP A 221 22.37 -9.52 6.72
N ASN A 222 21.78 -8.66 5.88
CA ASN A 222 22.43 -7.45 5.36
C ASN A 222 21.59 -6.19 5.64
N PRO A 223 21.79 -5.52 6.76
CA PRO A 223 21.01 -4.32 7.13
C PRO A 223 21.25 -3.11 6.21
N ASN A 224 22.27 -3.13 5.36
CA ASN A 224 22.57 -2.08 4.39
C ASN A 224 22.01 -2.39 2.99
N ALA A 225 21.32 -3.49 2.80
CA ALA A 225 20.78 -3.88 1.51
C ALA A 225 19.73 -2.87 1.00
N THR A 226 19.71 -2.67 -0.31
CA THR A 226 18.62 -1.92 -0.96
C THR A 226 17.46 -2.86 -1.27
N HIS A 227 16.24 -2.44 -0.93
CA HIS A 227 15.00 -3.16 -1.19
C HIS A 227 14.08 -2.35 -2.08
N ILE A 228 13.87 -2.78 -3.32
CA ILE A 228 12.96 -2.16 -4.29
C ILE A 228 11.65 -2.94 -4.24
N MET A 229 10.59 -2.33 -3.75
CA MET A 229 9.29 -2.96 -3.50
C MET A 229 8.25 -2.43 -4.47
N ILE A 230 7.67 -3.32 -5.28
CA ILE A 230 6.71 -2.96 -6.34
C ILE A 230 5.38 -3.62 -6.03
N GLY A 231 4.44 -2.79 -5.57
CA GLY A 231 3.10 -3.21 -5.16
C GLY A 231 1.98 -2.64 -6.01
N THR A 232 0.92 -3.41 -6.21
CA THR A 232 -0.33 -2.91 -6.76
C THR A 232 -1.49 -3.24 -5.82
N GLY A 233 -2.25 -2.20 -5.42
CA GLY A 233 -3.35 -2.35 -4.48
C GLY A 233 -2.92 -3.08 -3.19
N THR A 234 -3.65 -4.12 -2.80
CA THR A 234 -3.37 -4.91 -1.60
C THR A 234 -2.04 -5.67 -1.62
N GLY A 235 -1.34 -5.70 -2.76
CA GLY A 235 0.04 -6.19 -2.83
C GLY A 235 1.04 -5.37 -2.02
N VAL A 236 0.64 -4.23 -1.47
CA VAL A 236 1.44 -3.46 -0.52
C VAL A 236 1.56 -4.15 0.86
N ALA A 237 0.71 -5.12 1.15
CA ALA A 237 0.63 -5.76 2.47
C ALA A 237 1.99 -6.26 3.01
N PRO A 238 2.76 -7.12 2.32
CA PRO A 238 4.04 -7.57 2.83
C PRO A 238 5.05 -6.41 2.98
N PHE A 239 4.97 -5.41 2.12
CA PHE A 239 5.86 -4.24 2.17
C PHE A 239 5.58 -3.35 3.37
N ARG A 240 4.31 -3.24 3.83
CA ARG A 240 4.02 -2.59 5.10
C ARG A 240 4.70 -3.31 6.26
N GLY A 241 4.65 -4.63 6.28
CA GLY A 241 5.39 -5.43 7.26
C GLY A 241 6.90 -5.11 7.26
N TYR A 242 7.53 -5.08 6.08
CA TYR A 242 8.95 -4.73 5.95
C TYR A 242 9.25 -3.31 6.46
N LEU A 243 8.47 -2.31 6.01
CA LEU A 243 8.72 -0.91 6.39
C LEU A 243 8.53 -0.68 7.88
N ARG A 244 7.55 -1.32 8.51
CA ARG A 244 7.38 -1.29 9.97
C ARG A 244 8.57 -1.93 10.69
N ARG A 245 9.06 -3.07 10.20
CA ARG A 245 10.25 -3.74 10.72
C ARG A 245 11.49 -2.86 10.61
N MET A 246 11.65 -2.18 9.47
CA MET A 246 12.80 -1.31 9.17
C MET A 246 12.77 -0.01 9.98
N PHE A 247 11.60 0.63 10.14
CA PHE A 247 11.52 2.01 10.60
C PHE A 247 10.81 2.21 11.94
N MET A 248 9.90 1.32 12.34
CA MET A 248 9.16 1.46 13.59
C MET A 248 9.74 0.64 14.72
N GLU A 249 10.18 -0.59 14.45
CA GLU A 249 10.65 -1.48 15.50
C GLU A 249 12.07 -1.14 15.96
N SER A 250 12.29 -1.24 17.26
CA SER A 250 13.61 -1.08 17.86
C SER A 250 14.02 -2.41 18.50
N VAL A 251 14.60 -3.29 17.69
CA VAL A 251 15.12 -4.58 18.17
C VAL A 251 16.65 -4.59 18.07
N PRO A 252 17.36 -5.24 19.02
CA PRO A 252 18.82 -5.28 19.00
C PRO A 252 19.39 -6.04 17.80
N THR A 253 18.64 -7.02 17.31
CA THR A 253 19.06 -7.97 16.26
C THR A 253 19.01 -7.41 14.86
N PHE A 254 18.18 -6.39 14.61
CA PHE A 254 18.03 -5.80 13.30
C PHE A 254 17.93 -4.28 13.36
N LYS A 255 18.85 -3.59 12.66
CA LYS A 255 18.84 -2.13 12.47
C LYS A 255 19.06 -1.82 11.01
N PHE A 256 18.01 -1.41 10.33
CA PHE A 256 18.07 -1.10 8.91
C PHE A 256 18.80 0.22 8.65
N ASN A 257 19.77 0.21 7.73
CA ASN A 257 20.56 1.37 7.31
C ASN A 257 20.64 1.49 5.77
N GLY A 258 19.96 0.60 5.04
CA GLY A 258 19.92 0.58 3.58
C GLY A 258 18.89 1.54 2.99
N LEU A 259 18.56 1.32 1.72
CA LEU A 259 17.48 2.03 1.03
C LEU A 259 16.27 1.10 0.85
N ALA A 260 15.12 1.53 1.35
CA ALA A 260 13.82 0.94 1.05
C ALA A 260 13.09 1.84 0.04
N TRP A 261 12.78 1.31 -1.15
CA TRP A 261 12.12 2.07 -2.21
C TRP A 261 10.79 1.44 -2.60
N LEU A 262 9.69 2.08 -2.24
CA LEU A 262 8.34 1.60 -2.52
C LEU A 262 7.76 2.27 -3.75
N PHE A 263 7.32 1.46 -4.72
CA PHE A 263 6.45 1.84 -5.83
C PHE A 263 5.06 1.28 -5.58
N LEU A 264 4.06 2.14 -5.44
CA LEU A 264 2.67 1.72 -5.20
C LEU A 264 1.76 2.15 -6.34
N GLY A 265 1.21 1.18 -7.08
CA GLY A 265 0.23 1.38 -8.14
C GLY A 265 -1.20 1.19 -7.65
N VAL A 266 -2.03 2.24 -7.79
CA VAL A 266 -3.46 2.22 -7.45
C VAL A 266 -4.28 3.03 -8.46
N ALA A 267 -5.61 3.02 -8.33
CA ALA A 267 -6.49 3.71 -9.25
C ALA A 267 -6.41 5.24 -9.13
N ASN A 268 -6.54 5.75 -7.91
CA ASN A 268 -6.61 7.18 -7.57
C ASN A 268 -6.09 7.40 -6.14
N ARG A 269 -6.02 8.65 -5.70
CA ARG A 269 -5.56 9.02 -4.36
C ARG A 269 -6.37 8.35 -3.25
N ASP A 270 -7.68 8.27 -3.38
CA ASP A 270 -8.57 7.62 -2.41
C ASP A 270 -8.29 6.11 -2.27
N SER A 271 -7.62 5.51 -3.24
CA SER A 271 -7.23 4.08 -3.24
C SER A 271 -5.84 3.82 -2.64
N LEU A 272 -5.11 4.86 -2.23
CA LEU A 272 -3.82 4.69 -1.56
C LEU A 272 -4.02 4.00 -0.22
N LEU A 273 -3.22 2.97 0.02
CA LEU A 273 -3.25 2.16 1.24
C LEU A 273 -2.07 2.56 2.11
N TYR A 274 -2.32 2.84 3.39
CA TYR A 274 -1.29 3.22 4.38
C TYR A 274 -0.47 4.46 3.98
N ASP A 275 -1.04 5.37 3.17
CA ASP A 275 -0.31 6.50 2.61
C ASP A 275 0.22 7.47 3.66
N GLU A 276 -0.52 7.68 4.74
CA GLU A 276 -0.10 8.52 5.87
C GLU A 276 1.10 7.89 6.59
N GLU A 277 1.06 6.58 6.84
CA GLU A 277 2.16 5.82 7.45
C GLU A 277 3.43 5.94 6.59
N PHE A 278 3.33 5.71 5.28
CA PHE A 278 4.48 5.81 4.37
C PHE A 278 4.99 7.24 4.19
N THR A 279 4.10 8.22 4.21
CA THR A 279 4.50 9.64 4.15
C THR A 279 5.26 10.05 5.41
N SER A 280 4.91 9.51 6.59
CA SER A 280 5.66 9.73 7.82
C SER A 280 7.08 9.15 7.74
N TYR A 281 7.23 7.93 7.21
CA TYR A 281 8.57 7.35 6.99
C TYR A 281 9.41 8.18 6.01
N LEU A 282 8.80 8.69 4.93
CA LEU A 282 9.48 9.55 3.98
C LEU A 282 10.01 10.84 4.62
N HIS A 283 9.27 11.38 5.59
CA HIS A 283 9.66 12.58 6.32
C HIS A 283 10.77 12.30 7.36
N GLU A 284 10.69 11.16 8.07
CA GLU A 284 11.61 10.84 9.16
C GLU A 284 12.90 10.14 8.70
N TYR A 285 12.85 9.44 7.58
CA TYR A 285 13.98 8.69 7.02
C TYR A 285 14.23 9.05 5.54
N PRO A 286 14.44 10.33 5.19
CA PRO A 286 14.55 10.78 3.80
C PRO A 286 15.73 10.15 3.04
N ASP A 287 16.79 9.73 3.75
CA ASP A 287 17.96 9.09 3.16
C ASP A 287 17.78 7.57 2.98
N ASN A 288 16.83 6.96 3.73
CA ASN A 288 16.63 5.51 3.76
C ASN A 288 15.33 5.06 3.14
N PHE A 289 14.38 5.97 2.88
CA PHE A 289 13.08 5.62 2.31
C PHE A 289 12.73 6.50 1.11
N ARG A 290 12.25 5.85 0.05
CA ARG A 290 11.66 6.51 -1.13
C ARG A 290 10.29 5.91 -1.42
N TYR A 291 9.37 6.77 -1.84
CA TYR A 291 8.00 6.38 -2.09
C TYR A 291 7.43 7.03 -3.36
N ASP A 292 7.20 6.20 -4.38
CA ASP A 292 6.64 6.60 -5.67
C ASP A 292 5.24 6.03 -5.87
N ARG A 293 4.29 6.92 -6.20
CA ARG A 293 2.88 6.59 -6.41
C ARG A 293 2.55 6.61 -7.89
N ALA A 294 1.94 5.54 -8.40
CA ALA A 294 1.38 5.46 -9.74
C ALA A 294 -0.15 5.45 -9.68
N LEU A 295 -0.79 6.58 -9.97
CA LEU A 295 -2.24 6.75 -9.90
C LEU A 295 -2.85 6.65 -11.30
N SER A 296 -3.34 5.47 -11.68
CA SER A 296 -3.71 5.17 -13.06
C SER A 296 -4.90 5.96 -13.61
N ARG A 297 -5.71 6.59 -12.73
CA ARG A 297 -6.84 7.44 -13.11
C ARG A 297 -6.59 8.93 -12.96
N GLU A 298 -5.46 9.33 -12.35
CA GLU A 298 -5.12 10.72 -12.08
C GLU A 298 -3.83 11.16 -12.77
N HIS A 299 -2.84 10.27 -12.83
CA HIS A 299 -1.55 10.57 -13.44
C HIS A 299 -1.49 10.12 -14.90
N LYS A 300 -0.65 10.78 -15.68
CA LYS A 300 -0.33 10.42 -17.06
C LYS A 300 1.12 9.99 -17.17
N ASN A 301 1.37 8.95 -17.97
CA ASN A 301 2.72 8.56 -18.33
C ASN A 301 3.29 9.48 -19.43
N LYS A 302 4.57 9.32 -19.75
CA LYS A 302 5.27 10.14 -20.79
C LYS A 302 4.60 10.10 -22.18
N LYS A 303 3.78 9.07 -22.45
CA LYS A 303 3.05 8.90 -23.72
C LYS A 303 1.63 9.47 -23.67
N GLY A 304 1.24 10.14 -22.55
CA GLY A 304 -0.10 10.69 -22.33
C GLY A 304 -1.16 9.65 -21.93
N GLY A 305 -0.79 8.38 -21.79
CA GLY A 305 -1.63 7.30 -21.33
C GLY A 305 -1.80 7.29 -19.80
N LYS A 306 -2.46 6.25 -19.27
CA LYS A 306 -2.59 6.05 -17.83
C LYS A 306 -1.22 5.74 -17.23
N MET A 307 -0.97 6.26 -16.01
CA MET A 307 0.24 5.95 -15.24
C MET A 307 0.04 4.64 -14.48
N TYR A 308 0.75 3.60 -14.86
CA TYR A 308 0.86 2.35 -14.12
C TYR A 308 2.21 2.24 -13.40
N VAL A 309 2.35 1.24 -12.53
CA VAL A 309 3.58 1.04 -11.77
C VAL A 309 4.80 0.80 -12.67
N GLN A 310 4.63 0.10 -13.80
CA GLN A 310 5.70 -0.12 -14.77
C GLN A 310 6.19 1.17 -15.43
N ASP A 311 5.31 2.16 -15.62
CA ASP A 311 5.71 3.47 -16.15
C ASP A 311 6.61 4.21 -15.14
N LYS A 312 6.33 4.06 -13.83
CA LYS A 312 7.20 4.58 -12.77
C LYS A 312 8.55 3.87 -12.71
N ILE A 313 8.57 2.55 -12.89
CA ILE A 313 9.82 1.78 -13.00
C ILE A 313 10.65 2.27 -14.19
N GLU A 314 10.00 2.55 -15.33
CA GLU A 314 10.67 3.08 -16.52
C GLU A 314 11.27 4.46 -16.27
N GLU A 315 10.59 5.33 -15.52
CA GLU A 315 11.10 6.67 -15.18
C GLU A 315 12.43 6.64 -14.43
N TYR A 316 12.66 5.61 -13.62
CA TYR A 316 13.84 5.41 -12.78
C TYR A 316 14.69 4.21 -13.22
N SER A 317 14.54 3.76 -14.45
CA SER A 317 15.13 2.50 -14.91
C SER A 317 16.66 2.46 -14.79
N ASP A 318 17.35 3.56 -15.07
CA ASP A 318 18.81 3.62 -14.96
C ASP A 318 19.29 3.40 -13.53
N GLU A 319 18.63 4.04 -12.58
CA GLU A 319 18.95 3.87 -11.15
C GLU A 319 18.59 2.48 -10.66
N ILE A 320 17.41 1.96 -11.04
CA ILE A 320 16.98 0.61 -10.68
C ILE A 320 17.97 -0.43 -11.20
N PHE A 321 18.39 -0.34 -12.46
CA PHE A 321 19.36 -1.28 -13.03
C PHE A 321 20.71 -1.21 -12.33
N LYS A 322 21.20 0.00 -12.02
CA LYS A 322 22.42 0.18 -11.25
C LYS A 322 22.30 -0.47 -9.86
N LEU A 323 21.24 -0.20 -9.12
CA LEU A 323 21.02 -0.78 -7.80
C LEU A 323 20.93 -2.31 -7.86
N LEU A 324 20.28 -2.87 -8.88
CA LEU A 324 20.23 -4.32 -9.09
C LEU A 324 21.61 -4.94 -9.35
N ASP A 325 22.49 -4.25 -10.08
CA ASP A 325 23.88 -4.69 -10.30
C ASP A 325 24.72 -4.59 -9.03
N GLU A 326 24.39 -3.66 -8.14
CA GLU A 326 25.01 -3.48 -6.82
C GLU A 326 24.47 -4.44 -5.75
N GLY A 327 23.49 -5.31 -6.11
CA GLY A 327 22.99 -6.36 -5.20
C GLY A 327 21.63 -6.05 -4.57
N ALA A 328 20.91 -5.02 -5.02
CA ALA A 328 19.57 -4.72 -4.51
C ALA A 328 18.61 -5.88 -4.72
N HIS A 329 17.73 -6.09 -3.74
CA HIS A 329 16.59 -7.00 -3.86
C HIS A 329 15.40 -6.28 -4.50
N ILE A 330 14.68 -6.97 -5.39
CA ILE A 330 13.46 -6.44 -6.00
C ILE A 330 12.29 -7.39 -5.76
N TYR A 331 11.17 -6.82 -5.31
CA TYR A 331 9.99 -7.56 -4.88
C TYR A 331 8.76 -7.11 -5.68
N PHE A 332 7.93 -8.07 -6.07
CA PHE A 332 6.68 -7.83 -6.77
C PHE A 332 5.54 -8.52 -6.04
N CYS A 333 4.54 -7.74 -5.61
CA CYS A 333 3.34 -8.27 -4.99
C CYS A 333 2.09 -7.55 -5.49
N GLY A 334 1.02 -8.30 -5.76
CA GLY A 334 -0.25 -7.75 -6.22
C GLY A 334 -0.91 -8.58 -7.31
N LEU A 335 -1.67 -7.93 -8.17
CA LEU A 335 -2.40 -8.60 -9.24
C LEU A 335 -1.45 -9.23 -10.26
N LYS A 336 -1.67 -10.51 -10.58
CA LYS A 336 -0.88 -11.24 -11.58
C LYS A 336 -0.76 -10.51 -12.92
N GLY A 337 -1.79 -9.79 -13.32
CA GLY A 337 -1.81 -9.00 -14.55
C GLY A 337 -0.81 -7.83 -14.61
N MET A 338 -0.16 -7.47 -13.50
CA MET A 338 0.88 -6.44 -13.52
C MET A 338 2.20 -6.92 -14.12
N MET A 339 2.50 -8.23 -13.98
CA MET A 339 3.81 -8.79 -14.32
C MET A 339 4.18 -8.70 -15.81
N PRO A 340 3.28 -9.00 -16.77
CA PRO A 340 3.64 -8.86 -18.18
C PRO A 340 4.14 -7.46 -18.53
N GLY A 341 3.40 -6.41 -18.15
CA GLY A 341 3.78 -5.02 -18.44
C GLY A 341 5.10 -4.61 -17.76
N ILE A 342 5.37 -5.09 -16.54
CA ILE A 342 6.65 -4.85 -15.85
C ILE A 342 7.80 -5.57 -16.58
N GLN A 343 7.61 -6.84 -16.93
CA GLN A 343 8.64 -7.62 -17.62
C GLN A 343 8.95 -7.05 -19.01
N ASP A 344 7.93 -6.66 -19.76
CA ASP A 344 8.10 -6.02 -21.07
C ASP A 344 8.87 -4.69 -20.96
N THR A 345 8.57 -3.89 -19.92
CA THR A 345 9.30 -2.64 -19.66
C THR A 345 10.77 -2.92 -19.32
N LEU A 346 11.04 -3.84 -18.39
CA LEU A 346 12.41 -4.17 -18.00
C LEU A 346 13.20 -4.79 -19.14
N LYS A 347 12.57 -5.63 -19.97
CA LYS A 347 13.19 -6.20 -21.16
C LYS A 347 13.60 -5.12 -22.15
N ARG A 348 12.68 -4.22 -22.49
CA ARG A 348 12.95 -3.11 -23.42
C ARG A 348 14.07 -2.21 -22.92
N VAL A 349 14.04 -1.85 -21.61
CA VAL A 349 15.10 -1.03 -21.00
C VAL A 349 16.45 -1.76 -21.05
N ALA A 350 16.51 -3.08 -20.80
CA ALA A 350 17.74 -3.84 -20.91
C ALA A 350 18.28 -3.82 -22.36
N GLU A 351 17.41 -4.00 -23.34
CA GLU A 351 17.77 -3.94 -24.76
C GLU A 351 18.31 -2.56 -25.16
N GLU A 352 17.67 -1.46 -24.70
CA GLU A 352 18.14 -0.08 -24.92
C GLU A 352 19.54 0.17 -24.31
N ARG A 353 19.88 -0.55 -23.25
CA ARG A 353 21.19 -0.51 -22.58
C ARG A 353 22.21 -1.48 -23.20
N GLY A 354 21.82 -2.24 -24.22
CA GLY A 354 22.67 -3.29 -24.81
C GLY A 354 22.86 -4.53 -23.93
N GLU A 355 21.96 -4.76 -22.96
CA GLU A 355 21.97 -5.89 -22.04
C GLU A 355 20.94 -6.95 -22.43
N SER A 356 21.22 -8.25 -22.18
CA SER A 356 20.23 -9.32 -22.28
C SER A 356 19.41 -9.40 -21.00
N TRP A 357 18.10 -9.13 -21.11
CA TRP A 357 17.18 -9.25 -19.97
C TRP A 357 17.12 -10.68 -19.43
N GLU A 358 17.10 -11.68 -20.29
CA GLU A 358 17.05 -13.09 -19.91
C GLU A 358 18.25 -13.48 -19.04
N GLN A 359 19.47 -13.04 -19.43
CA GLN A 359 20.69 -13.27 -18.67
C GLN A 359 20.67 -12.53 -17.34
N LYS A 360 20.25 -11.27 -17.34
CA LYS A 360 20.11 -10.44 -16.12
C LYS A 360 19.12 -11.07 -15.15
N LEU A 361 17.92 -11.42 -15.62
CA LEU A 361 16.90 -12.07 -14.80
C LEU A 361 17.39 -13.42 -14.21
N SER A 362 18.10 -14.21 -15.01
CA SER A 362 18.69 -15.47 -14.54
C SER A 362 19.71 -15.22 -13.41
N LYS A 363 20.56 -14.19 -13.56
CA LYS A 363 21.51 -13.77 -12.53
C LYS A 363 20.80 -13.30 -11.25
N LEU A 364 19.78 -12.44 -11.37
CA LEU A 364 18.98 -11.96 -10.24
C LEU A 364 18.31 -13.10 -9.47
N LYS A 365 17.73 -14.08 -10.18
CA LYS A 365 17.14 -15.27 -9.56
C LYS A 365 18.18 -16.14 -8.86
N LYS A 366 19.34 -16.39 -9.49
CA LYS A 366 20.44 -17.15 -8.90
C LYS A 366 20.97 -16.50 -7.62
N ASN A 367 21.05 -15.17 -7.61
CA ASN A 367 21.52 -14.38 -6.48
C ASN A 367 20.44 -14.15 -5.41
N LYS A 368 19.23 -14.69 -5.59
CA LYS A 368 18.08 -14.47 -4.68
C LYS A 368 17.70 -12.99 -4.53
N GLN A 369 17.85 -12.20 -5.59
CA GLN A 369 17.48 -10.79 -5.64
C GLN A 369 16.07 -10.56 -6.22
N TRP A 370 15.47 -11.56 -6.88
CA TRP A 370 14.19 -11.46 -7.60
C TRP A 370 13.08 -12.22 -6.88
N HIS A 371 12.10 -11.50 -6.32
CA HIS A 371 11.05 -12.04 -5.48
C HIS A 371 9.68 -11.72 -6.09
N VAL A 372 8.84 -12.74 -6.35
CA VAL A 372 7.52 -12.56 -6.98
C VAL A 372 6.48 -13.38 -6.23
N GLU A 373 5.45 -12.69 -5.72
CA GLU A 373 4.24 -13.29 -5.16
C GLU A 373 3.02 -12.51 -5.67
N VAL A 374 2.39 -13.02 -6.73
CA VAL A 374 1.25 -12.37 -7.38
C VAL A 374 0.04 -13.31 -7.45
N TYR A 375 -1.19 -12.77 -7.37
CA TYR A 375 -2.45 -13.50 -7.26
C TYR A 375 -3.48 -13.11 -8.34
#